data_7a8a09c27312482949becb8d20a18ae9
#
_entry.id   7a8a09c27312482949becb8d20a18ae9
#
_cell.length_a   1.000
_cell.length_b   1.000
_cell.length_c   1.000
_cell.angle_alpha   90.00
_cell.angle_beta   90.00
_cell.angle_gamma   90.00
#
_symmetry.space_group_name_H-M   'P 1'
#
loop_
_entity.id
_entity.type
_entity.pdbx_description
1 polymer ?
#
loop_
_entity_poly.entity_id
_entity_poly.type
_entity_poly.pdbx_seq_one_letter_code
_entity_poly.pdbx_strand_id
1 'polypeptide(L)'
;RQRTEKIGFLFSFPVTTISEYIARLITGVVIAAEQESYNLVLYPLKDDPLEQLTRICRAREVDGLLLLARAQIDPAISLLEKESVPFVLVGRRFEQPHISFITPDFVDGARQVTRHLLALGHRRIAYTTRPALGITSRDRLEGYRQTLAEAGIPFDPQLVVETTTQPNSSYQAMNRLLDLPNPPTAVFAIHDLVALECLQAAADRHCRVPDDVAIVGFDDWSMSLTTQPPLTTVRTPLYEMGRQATHTLLNHVTEPDLPAVQTILPVELVVRQSTAGSSPV
;
A
#
# COMPACT_ATOMS: atom_id res chain seq x y z
N ARG A 1 33.71 3.86 -12.80
CA ARG A 1 32.98 5.04 -12.28
C ARG A 1 33.30 5.17 -10.79
N GLN A 2 33.63 6.39 -10.32
CA GLN A 2 33.79 6.64 -8.88
C GLN A 2 32.39 6.56 -8.25
N ARG A 3 32.19 5.67 -7.25
CA ARG A 3 30.94 5.50 -6.54
C ARG A 3 30.78 6.57 -5.46
N THR A 4 29.54 6.99 -5.21
CA THR A 4 29.24 7.95 -4.13
C THR A 4 28.99 7.25 -2.80
N GLU A 5 28.78 5.92 -2.83
CA GLU A 5 28.35 5.09 -1.69
C GLU A 5 27.07 5.62 -1.05
N LYS A 6 26.18 6.15 -1.91
CA LYS A 6 24.87 6.67 -1.52
C LYS A 6 23.80 6.12 -2.44
N ILE A 7 22.67 5.72 -1.85
CA ILE A 7 21.42 5.45 -2.57
C ILE A 7 20.37 6.46 -2.18
N GLY A 8 19.50 6.81 -3.12
CA GLY A 8 18.37 7.71 -2.87
C GLY A 8 17.08 6.96 -2.68
N PHE A 9 16.24 7.42 -1.75
CA PHE A 9 14.86 6.96 -1.60
C PHE A 9 13.91 8.10 -1.88
N LEU A 10 13.21 8.00 -3.00
CA LEU A 10 12.26 9.00 -3.49
C LEU A 10 10.85 8.59 -3.12
N PHE A 11 10.10 9.46 -2.44
CA PHE A 11 8.76 9.13 -1.97
C PHE A 11 7.80 10.31 -2.05
N SER A 12 6.53 10.03 -2.41
CA SER A 12 5.47 11.05 -2.60
C SER A 12 4.51 11.09 -1.41
N PHE A 13 5.02 11.43 -0.22
CA PHE A 13 4.19 11.62 0.97
C PHE A 13 4.49 12.97 1.62
N PRO A 14 3.52 13.63 2.28
CA PRO A 14 3.81 14.83 3.05
C PRO A 14 4.87 14.54 4.12
N VAL A 15 5.95 15.31 4.13
CA VAL A 15 7.06 15.16 5.09
C VAL A 15 6.59 15.36 6.55
N THR A 16 5.46 16.02 6.73
CA THR A 16 4.88 16.33 8.04
C THR A 16 4.40 15.08 8.80
N THR A 17 4.26 13.93 8.11
CA THR A 17 3.84 12.70 8.76
C THR A 17 4.51 11.51 8.05
N ILE A 18 5.67 11.10 8.56
CA ILE A 18 6.23 9.79 8.18
C ILE A 18 5.27 8.75 8.75
N SER A 19 4.42 8.18 7.89
CA SER A 19 3.51 7.12 8.28
C SER A 19 4.30 5.89 8.72
N GLU A 20 3.70 5.05 9.56
CA GLU A 20 4.30 3.77 9.96
C GLU A 20 4.69 2.90 8.75
N TYR A 21 3.93 2.97 7.67
CA TYR A 21 4.24 2.33 6.40
C TYR A 21 5.65 2.70 5.91
N ILE A 22 5.93 4.01 5.83
CA ILE A 22 7.24 4.51 5.37
C ILE A 22 8.33 4.18 6.38
N ALA A 23 8.07 4.33 7.69
CA ALA A 23 9.06 4.05 8.72
C ALA A 23 9.53 2.58 8.68
N ARG A 24 8.61 1.63 8.59
CA ARG A 24 8.94 0.20 8.48
C ARG A 24 9.70 -0.12 7.19
N LEU A 25 9.29 0.48 6.07
CA LEU A 25 9.96 0.31 4.78
C LEU A 25 11.39 0.85 4.82
N ILE A 26 11.56 2.10 5.29
CA ILE A 26 12.88 2.74 5.43
C ILE A 26 13.80 1.94 6.36
N THR A 27 13.27 1.35 7.43
CA THR A 27 14.06 0.49 8.31
C THR A 27 14.71 -0.66 7.54
N GLY A 28 13.96 -1.33 6.67
CA GLY A 28 14.51 -2.38 5.81
C GLY A 28 15.57 -1.86 4.82
N VAL A 29 15.32 -0.66 4.25
CA VAL A 29 16.27 -0.01 3.33
C VAL A 29 17.58 0.35 4.04
N VAL A 30 17.51 1.01 5.21
CA VAL A 30 18.68 1.46 5.97
C VAL A 30 19.57 0.28 6.36
N ILE A 31 18.96 -0.77 6.94
CA ILE A 31 19.73 -1.95 7.39
C ILE A 31 20.42 -2.64 6.22
N ALA A 32 19.73 -2.79 5.08
CA ALA A 32 20.35 -3.40 3.90
C ALA A 32 21.43 -2.49 3.27
N ALA A 33 21.25 -1.18 3.26
CA ALA A 33 22.25 -0.25 2.76
C ALA A 33 23.50 -0.24 3.63
N GLU A 34 23.35 -0.24 4.96
CA GLU A 34 24.46 -0.27 5.93
C GLU A 34 25.31 -1.53 5.77
N GLN A 35 24.69 -2.70 5.56
CA GLN A 35 25.39 -3.96 5.32
C GLN A 35 26.35 -3.91 4.12
N GLU A 36 26.03 -3.11 3.11
CA GLU A 36 26.81 -2.92 1.90
C GLU A 36 27.63 -1.60 1.93
N SER A 37 27.73 -0.95 3.09
CA SER A 37 28.47 0.31 3.30
C SER A 37 27.93 1.49 2.48
N TYR A 38 26.60 1.51 2.22
CA TYR A 38 25.92 2.61 1.56
C TYR A 38 25.17 3.49 2.54
N ASN A 39 25.16 4.79 2.27
CA ASN A 39 24.34 5.76 2.98
C ASN A 39 23.00 5.97 2.26
N LEU A 40 21.91 6.19 3.03
CA LEU A 40 20.60 6.49 2.49
C LEU A 40 20.36 8.00 2.47
N VAL A 41 19.96 8.54 1.32
CA VAL A 41 19.50 9.91 1.15
C VAL A 41 18.00 9.92 0.88
N LEU A 42 17.25 10.66 1.70
CA LEU A 42 15.79 10.76 1.56
C LEU A 42 15.42 11.95 0.67
N TYR A 43 14.65 11.70 -0.38
CA TYR A 43 14.14 12.70 -1.30
C TYR A 43 12.60 12.73 -1.25
N PRO A 44 12.00 13.61 -0.45
CA PRO A 44 10.56 13.87 -0.56
C PRO A 44 10.28 14.49 -1.93
N LEU A 45 9.29 13.94 -2.64
CA LEU A 45 8.86 14.47 -3.93
C LEU A 45 8.26 15.86 -3.75
N LYS A 46 8.75 16.80 -4.55
CA LYS A 46 8.27 18.17 -4.67
C LYS A 46 7.19 18.29 -5.74
N ASP A 47 6.69 19.50 -5.93
CA ASP A 47 5.65 19.81 -6.92
C ASP A 47 6.08 19.49 -8.36
N ASP A 48 7.37 19.64 -8.69
CA ASP A 48 7.97 19.14 -9.94
C ASP A 48 8.96 17.99 -9.68
N PRO A 49 8.48 16.73 -9.76
CA PRO A 49 9.31 15.54 -9.58
C PRO A 49 10.39 15.40 -10.64
N LEU A 50 10.15 15.85 -11.88
CA LEU A 50 11.10 15.71 -12.99
C LEU A 50 12.26 16.67 -12.86
N GLU A 51 12.02 17.90 -12.44
CA GLU A 51 13.09 18.86 -12.15
C GLU A 51 13.99 18.33 -11.02
N GLN A 52 13.37 17.85 -9.94
CA GLN A 52 14.10 17.27 -8.82
C GLN A 52 14.96 16.08 -9.24
N LEU A 53 14.41 15.13 -9.99
CA LEU A 53 15.14 13.96 -10.51
C LEU A 53 16.25 14.38 -11.47
N THR A 54 15.99 15.32 -12.39
CA THR A 54 17.00 15.84 -13.32
C THR A 54 18.20 16.39 -12.56
N ARG A 55 17.95 17.15 -11.49
CA ARG A 55 19.02 17.68 -10.64
C ARG A 55 19.83 16.58 -9.97
N ILE A 56 19.17 15.59 -9.37
CA ILE A 56 19.82 14.45 -8.69
C ILE A 56 20.70 13.68 -9.68
N CYS A 57 20.18 13.36 -10.87
CA CYS A 57 20.91 12.64 -11.91
C CYS A 57 22.13 13.42 -12.42
N ARG A 58 21.97 14.71 -12.75
CA ARG A 58 23.05 15.55 -13.25
C ARG A 58 24.13 15.80 -12.22
N ALA A 59 23.78 16.01 -10.97
CA ALA A 59 24.74 16.20 -9.88
C ALA A 59 25.41 14.90 -9.45
N ARG A 60 24.90 13.74 -9.91
CA ARG A 60 25.39 12.40 -9.49
C ARG A 60 25.42 12.26 -7.97
N GLU A 61 24.35 12.71 -7.31
CA GLU A 61 24.28 12.74 -5.85
C GLU A 61 24.24 11.35 -5.22
N VAL A 62 23.74 10.35 -5.98
CA VAL A 62 23.57 8.95 -5.57
C VAL A 62 23.92 7.98 -6.69
N ASP A 63 24.25 6.74 -6.35
CA ASP A 63 24.57 5.69 -7.31
C ASP A 63 23.34 4.99 -7.88
N GLY A 64 22.20 5.07 -7.19
CA GLY A 64 20.93 4.52 -7.63
C GLY A 64 19.75 5.03 -6.79
N LEU A 65 18.51 4.73 -7.23
CA LEU A 65 17.28 5.26 -6.64
C LEU A 65 16.26 4.14 -6.34
N LEU A 66 15.69 4.17 -5.14
CA LEU A 66 14.47 3.48 -4.79
C LEU A 66 13.29 4.45 -4.98
N LEU A 67 12.25 4.04 -5.70
CA LEU A 67 11.13 4.89 -6.04
C LEU A 67 9.83 4.38 -5.43
N LEU A 68 9.35 5.03 -4.38
CA LEU A 68 8.03 4.80 -3.80
C LEU A 68 7.06 5.88 -4.32
N ALA A 69 6.61 5.73 -5.56
CA ALA A 69 5.72 6.68 -6.21
C ALA A 69 4.32 6.10 -6.39
N ARG A 70 3.29 6.95 -6.20
CA ARG A 70 1.88 6.54 -6.26
C ARG A 70 1.33 6.47 -7.67
N ALA A 71 1.37 7.57 -8.42
CA ALA A 71 0.83 7.68 -9.77
C ALA A 71 1.77 8.49 -10.67
N GLN A 72 1.59 8.40 -12.01
CA GLN A 72 2.31 9.18 -13.00
C GLN A 72 3.84 9.09 -12.89
N ILE A 73 4.37 7.87 -12.72
CA ILE A 73 5.82 7.65 -12.61
C ILE A 73 6.51 7.50 -13.96
N ASP A 74 5.75 7.29 -15.05
CA ASP A 74 6.32 6.99 -16.37
C ASP A 74 7.33 8.04 -16.86
N PRO A 75 7.10 9.37 -16.70
CA PRO A 75 8.10 10.36 -17.06
C PRO A 75 9.39 10.26 -16.22
N ALA A 76 9.27 9.89 -14.95
CA ALA A 76 10.42 9.70 -14.07
C ALA A 76 11.24 8.46 -14.50
N ILE A 77 10.58 7.37 -14.84
CA ILE A 77 11.22 6.15 -15.37
C ILE A 77 11.98 6.49 -16.66
N SER A 78 11.32 7.12 -17.63
CA SER A 78 11.95 7.50 -18.91
C SER A 78 13.18 8.40 -18.72
N LEU A 79 13.14 9.30 -17.75
CA LEU A 79 14.28 10.14 -17.41
C LEU A 79 15.44 9.32 -16.84
N LEU A 80 15.17 8.41 -15.88
CA LEU A 80 16.19 7.59 -15.24
C LEU A 80 16.85 6.62 -16.23
N GLU A 81 16.08 6.03 -17.13
CA GLU A 81 16.59 5.20 -18.23
C GLU A 81 17.53 6.00 -19.14
N LYS A 82 17.08 7.20 -19.58
CA LYS A 82 17.87 8.10 -20.42
C LYS A 82 19.22 8.51 -19.77
N GLU A 83 19.19 8.78 -18.48
CA GLU A 83 20.38 9.17 -17.71
C GLU A 83 21.20 7.95 -17.23
N SER A 84 20.76 6.73 -17.53
CA SER A 84 21.39 5.48 -17.13
C SER A 84 21.64 5.40 -15.61
N VAL A 85 20.65 5.81 -14.81
CA VAL A 85 20.68 5.73 -13.36
C VAL A 85 19.95 4.47 -12.92
N PRO A 86 20.59 3.52 -12.22
CA PRO A 86 19.93 2.35 -11.68
C PRO A 86 18.76 2.73 -10.75
N PHE A 87 17.63 2.04 -10.90
CA PHE A 87 16.49 2.27 -10.02
C PHE A 87 15.64 1.01 -9.82
N VAL A 88 14.89 0.97 -8.72
CA VAL A 88 13.93 -0.08 -8.39
C VAL A 88 12.63 0.58 -7.91
N LEU A 89 11.50 0.13 -8.46
CA LEU A 89 10.18 0.54 -8.00
C LEU A 89 9.81 -0.22 -6.73
N VAL A 90 9.25 0.49 -5.76
CA VAL A 90 8.88 -0.07 -4.46
C VAL A 90 7.38 0.10 -4.23
N GLY A 91 6.71 -0.99 -3.84
CA GLY A 91 5.29 -0.96 -3.49
C GLY A 91 4.34 -0.85 -4.67
N ARG A 92 4.82 -1.11 -5.89
CA ARG A 92 3.98 -1.18 -7.09
C ARG A 92 4.59 -2.09 -8.15
N ARG A 93 3.74 -2.76 -8.91
CA ARG A 93 4.16 -3.48 -10.12
C ARG A 93 4.23 -2.53 -11.33
N PHE A 94 4.96 -2.97 -12.35
CA PHE A 94 5.07 -2.29 -13.63
C PHE A 94 5.01 -3.31 -14.77
N GLU A 95 4.41 -2.95 -15.91
CA GLU A 95 4.16 -3.93 -16.99
C GLU A 95 5.38 -4.20 -17.85
N GLN A 96 6.35 -3.29 -17.87
CA GLN A 96 7.54 -3.43 -18.70
C GLN A 96 8.53 -4.43 -18.08
N PRO A 97 8.95 -5.48 -18.84
CA PRO A 97 9.72 -6.59 -18.28
C PRO A 97 11.14 -6.22 -17.87
N HIS A 98 11.69 -5.10 -18.35
CA HIS A 98 13.03 -4.62 -18.03
C HIS A 98 13.07 -3.68 -16.80
N ILE A 99 11.94 -3.42 -16.17
CA ILE A 99 11.85 -2.58 -14.97
C ILE A 99 11.81 -3.45 -13.72
N SER A 100 12.75 -3.25 -12.83
CA SER A 100 12.78 -3.93 -11.53
C SER A 100 11.76 -3.33 -10.56
N PHE A 101 11.03 -4.20 -9.87
CA PHE A 101 10.14 -3.79 -8.80
C PHE A 101 10.05 -4.83 -7.68
N ILE A 102 9.78 -4.36 -6.47
CA ILE A 102 9.43 -5.17 -5.32
C ILE A 102 8.10 -4.65 -4.78
N THR A 103 7.07 -5.49 -4.75
CA THR A 103 5.71 -5.10 -4.35
C THR A 103 5.01 -6.19 -3.53
N PRO A 104 4.11 -5.85 -2.60
CA PRO A 104 3.23 -6.84 -1.99
C PRO A 104 2.20 -7.36 -3.00
N ASP A 105 1.68 -8.56 -2.76
CA ASP A 105 0.55 -9.09 -3.53
C ASP A 105 -0.77 -8.45 -3.07
N PHE A 106 -1.06 -7.28 -3.62
CA PHE A 106 -2.29 -6.56 -3.31
C PHE A 106 -3.55 -7.26 -3.80
N VAL A 107 -3.45 -8.03 -4.89
CA VAL A 107 -4.57 -8.79 -5.43
C VAL A 107 -4.92 -9.94 -4.47
N ASP A 108 -3.92 -10.72 -4.07
CA ASP A 108 -4.13 -11.84 -3.15
C ASP A 108 -4.56 -11.35 -1.76
N GLY A 109 -3.98 -10.26 -1.25
CA GLY A 109 -4.41 -9.65 0.01
C GLY A 109 -5.90 -9.28 0.00
N ALA A 110 -6.37 -8.67 -1.09
CA ALA A 110 -7.79 -8.35 -1.25
C ALA A 110 -8.67 -9.61 -1.39
N ARG A 111 -8.16 -10.66 -2.04
CA ARG A 111 -8.84 -11.97 -2.09
C ARG A 111 -8.96 -12.59 -0.70
N GLN A 112 -7.90 -12.58 0.10
CA GLN A 112 -7.92 -13.10 1.47
C GLN A 112 -8.98 -12.38 2.32
N VAL A 113 -9.02 -11.04 2.28
CA VAL A 113 -10.05 -10.24 2.98
C VAL A 113 -11.44 -10.62 2.52
N THR A 114 -11.68 -10.62 1.21
CA THR A 114 -13.02 -10.86 0.67
C THR A 114 -13.49 -12.28 0.96
N ARG A 115 -12.63 -13.29 0.81
CA ARG A 115 -12.93 -14.69 1.17
C ARG A 115 -13.24 -14.85 2.66
N HIS A 116 -12.49 -14.17 3.54
CA HIS A 116 -12.76 -14.18 4.97
C HIS A 116 -14.15 -13.64 5.30
N LEU A 117 -14.51 -12.48 4.75
CA LEU A 117 -15.84 -11.89 4.96
C LEU A 117 -16.96 -12.78 4.40
N LEU A 118 -16.75 -13.39 3.23
CA LEU A 118 -17.70 -14.34 2.64
C LEU A 118 -17.87 -15.60 3.50
N ALA A 119 -16.78 -16.12 4.08
CA ALA A 119 -16.80 -17.27 4.97
C ALA A 119 -17.57 -16.99 6.28
N LEU A 120 -17.56 -15.73 6.74
CA LEU A 120 -18.37 -15.27 7.88
C LEU A 120 -19.87 -15.05 7.53
N GLY A 121 -20.25 -15.28 6.28
CA GLY A 121 -21.63 -15.15 5.82
C GLY A 121 -22.00 -13.80 5.23
N HIS A 122 -21.08 -12.83 5.18
CA HIS A 122 -21.35 -11.55 4.55
C HIS A 122 -21.55 -11.72 3.05
N ARG A 123 -22.58 -11.08 2.49
CA ARG A 123 -22.85 -11.09 1.05
C ARG A 123 -22.91 -9.68 0.47
N ARG A 124 -23.15 -8.69 1.32
CA ARG A 124 -23.17 -7.28 0.96
C ARG A 124 -21.97 -6.61 1.63
N ILE A 125 -20.85 -6.61 0.90
CA ILE A 125 -19.55 -6.15 1.36
C ILE A 125 -19.24 -4.85 0.63
N ALA A 126 -18.99 -3.74 1.34
CA ALA A 126 -18.52 -2.51 0.73
C ALA A 126 -17.00 -2.51 0.62
N TYR A 127 -16.49 -1.77 -0.35
CA TYR A 127 -15.05 -1.52 -0.54
C TYR A 127 -14.79 -0.02 -0.61
N THR A 128 -13.83 0.46 0.16
CA THR A 128 -13.35 1.84 -0.01
C THR A 128 -12.18 1.85 -0.98
N THR A 129 -12.22 2.73 -1.97
CA THR A 129 -11.14 2.89 -2.95
C THR A 129 -10.45 4.24 -2.80
N ARG A 130 -9.22 4.34 -3.28
CA ARG A 130 -8.47 5.60 -3.34
C ARG A 130 -7.73 5.69 -4.67
N PRO A 131 -8.39 6.20 -5.72
CA PRO A 131 -7.84 6.23 -7.08
C PRO A 131 -6.46 6.88 -7.18
N ALA A 132 -6.16 7.87 -6.33
CA ALA A 132 -4.86 8.52 -6.25
C ALA A 132 -3.69 7.57 -5.93
N LEU A 133 -3.95 6.34 -5.43
CA LEU A 133 -2.94 5.29 -5.26
C LEU A 133 -2.61 4.55 -6.57
N GLY A 134 -3.31 4.84 -7.67
CA GLY A 134 -3.03 4.27 -8.99
C GLY A 134 -3.20 2.75 -9.05
N ILE A 135 -2.15 2.04 -9.52
CA ILE A 135 -2.17 0.58 -9.73
C ILE A 135 -2.48 -0.20 -8.44
N THR A 136 -1.97 0.24 -7.30
CA THR A 136 -2.16 -0.47 -6.03
C THR A 136 -3.62 -0.46 -5.55
N SER A 137 -4.36 0.62 -5.85
CA SER A 137 -5.81 0.69 -5.61
C SER A 137 -6.58 -0.21 -6.56
N ARG A 138 -6.18 -0.25 -7.84
CA ARG A 138 -6.78 -1.13 -8.86
C ARG A 138 -6.55 -2.61 -8.53
N ASP A 139 -5.37 -2.98 -8.10
CA ASP A 139 -5.04 -4.36 -7.74
C ASP A 139 -5.90 -4.88 -6.59
N ARG A 140 -6.10 -4.07 -5.53
CA ARG A 140 -7.01 -4.46 -4.43
C ARG A 140 -8.47 -4.55 -4.90
N LEU A 141 -8.94 -3.60 -5.70
CA LEU A 141 -10.29 -3.64 -6.27
C LEU A 141 -10.48 -4.89 -7.15
N GLU A 142 -9.47 -5.27 -7.90
CA GLU A 142 -9.51 -6.46 -8.76
C GLU A 142 -9.64 -7.73 -7.91
N GLY A 143 -8.82 -7.90 -6.87
CA GLY A 143 -8.92 -9.03 -5.95
C GLY A 143 -10.29 -9.14 -5.29
N TYR A 144 -10.87 -8.01 -4.86
CA TYR A 144 -12.22 -7.94 -4.33
C TYR A 144 -13.27 -8.38 -5.35
N ARG A 145 -13.24 -7.83 -6.58
CA ARG A 145 -14.20 -8.14 -7.65
C ARG A 145 -14.14 -9.61 -8.08
N GLN A 146 -12.94 -10.13 -8.28
CA GLN A 146 -12.73 -11.52 -8.68
C GLN A 146 -13.31 -12.48 -7.64
N THR A 147 -13.06 -12.21 -6.35
CA THR A 147 -13.54 -13.08 -5.28
C THR A 147 -15.07 -13.04 -5.12
N LEU A 148 -15.71 -11.88 -5.32
CA LEU A 148 -17.17 -11.79 -5.37
C LEU A 148 -17.73 -12.61 -6.55
N ALA A 149 -17.11 -12.49 -7.73
CA ALA A 149 -17.54 -13.23 -8.92
C ALA A 149 -17.37 -14.77 -8.73
N GLU A 150 -16.25 -15.23 -8.15
CA GLU A 150 -16.03 -16.63 -7.76
C GLU A 150 -17.12 -17.16 -6.82
N ALA A 151 -17.65 -16.31 -5.96
CA ALA A 151 -18.75 -16.65 -5.02
C ALA A 151 -20.16 -16.45 -5.61
N GLY A 152 -20.29 -16.10 -6.90
CA GLY A 152 -21.57 -15.84 -7.55
C GLY A 152 -22.29 -14.57 -7.06
N ILE A 153 -21.56 -13.61 -6.46
CA ILE A 153 -22.12 -12.36 -5.97
C ILE A 153 -21.90 -11.26 -7.03
N PRO A 154 -22.97 -10.63 -7.54
CA PRO A 154 -22.83 -9.54 -8.49
C PRO A 154 -22.07 -8.35 -7.89
N PHE A 155 -21.19 -7.75 -8.68
CA PHE A 155 -20.53 -6.51 -8.31
C PHE A 155 -21.53 -5.36 -8.27
N ASP A 156 -21.65 -4.69 -7.12
CA ASP A 156 -22.51 -3.53 -6.93
C ASP A 156 -21.67 -2.24 -6.83
N PRO A 157 -21.69 -1.35 -7.84
CA PRO A 157 -20.93 -0.11 -7.81
C PRO A 157 -21.28 0.82 -6.64
N GLN A 158 -22.50 0.72 -6.09
CA GLN A 158 -22.91 1.54 -4.94
C GLN A 158 -22.16 1.18 -3.66
N LEU A 159 -21.59 -0.01 -3.60
CA LEU A 159 -20.77 -0.48 -2.48
C LEU A 159 -19.29 -0.10 -2.62
N VAL A 160 -18.89 0.54 -3.72
CA VAL A 160 -17.53 1.02 -3.92
C VAL A 160 -17.51 2.53 -3.74
N VAL A 161 -16.91 2.99 -2.64
CA VAL A 161 -16.87 4.42 -2.30
C VAL A 161 -15.45 4.96 -2.36
N GLU A 162 -15.29 6.10 -3.00
CA GLU A 162 -14.01 6.77 -3.07
C GLU A 162 -13.70 7.52 -1.77
N THR A 163 -12.44 7.40 -1.34
CA THR A 163 -11.86 8.17 -0.25
C THR A 163 -10.67 8.98 -0.75
N THR A 164 -10.37 10.05 -0.05
CA THR A 164 -9.26 10.95 -0.39
C THR A 164 -8.33 11.13 0.81
N THR A 165 -7.29 11.94 0.65
CA THR A 165 -6.39 12.34 1.75
C THR A 165 -6.95 13.51 2.57
N GLN A 166 -8.12 14.04 2.21
CA GLN A 166 -8.76 15.09 3.01
C GLN A 166 -9.26 14.53 4.34
N PRO A 167 -9.14 15.28 5.42
CA PRO A 167 -9.65 14.87 6.73
C PRO A 167 -11.12 14.45 6.67
N ASN A 168 -11.48 13.42 7.40
CA ASN A 168 -12.84 12.88 7.50
C ASN A 168 -13.42 12.34 6.17
N SER A 169 -12.64 12.19 5.11
CA SER A 169 -13.12 11.66 3.83
C SER A 169 -13.68 10.24 3.99
N SER A 170 -12.99 9.38 4.72
CA SER A 170 -13.39 7.99 4.95
C SER A 170 -14.54 7.91 5.96
N TYR A 171 -14.56 8.79 6.96
CA TYR A 171 -15.69 8.94 7.88
C TYR A 171 -16.99 9.27 7.13
N GLN A 172 -16.95 10.23 6.21
CA GLN A 172 -18.09 10.59 5.38
C GLN A 172 -18.49 9.47 4.41
N ALA A 173 -17.50 8.76 3.84
CA ALA A 173 -17.74 7.61 2.98
C ALA A 173 -18.49 6.49 3.74
N MET A 174 -18.07 6.19 4.97
CA MET A 174 -18.74 5.20 5.83
C MET A 174 -20.19 5.62 6.14
N ASN A 175 -20.40 6.90 6.48
CA ASN A 175 -21.76 7.39 6.74
C ASN A 175 -22.68 7.22 5.51
N ARG A 176 -22.18 7.52 4.29
CA ARG A 176 -22.95 7.29 3.06
C ARG A 176 -23.31 5.81 2.86
N LEU A 177 -22.40 4.90 3.19
CA LEU A 177 -22.67 3.45 3.12
C LEU A 177 -23.74 3.01 4.12
N LEU A 178 -23.72 3.54 5.34
CA LEU A 178 -24.69 3.24 6.39
C LEU A 178 -26.06 3.86 6.12
N ASP A 179 -26.13 4.92 5.31
CA ASP A 179 -27.39 5.59 4.90
C ASP A 179 -28.09 4.91 3.70
N LEU A 180 -27.47 3.89 3.10
CA LEU A 180 -28.11 3.15 2.02
C LEU A 180 -29.40 2.46 2.51
N PRO A 181 -30.45 2.35 1.69
CA PRO A 181 -31.67 1.63 2.07
C PRO A 181 -31.42 0.17 2.48
N ASN A 182 -30.38 -0.43 1.93
CA ASN A 182 -29.88 -1.74 2.31
C ASN A 182 -28.37 -1.59 2.53
N PRO A 183 -27.91 -1.26 3.77
CA PRO A 183 -26.50 -0.99 4.04
C PRO A 183 -25.64 -2.26 3.93
N PRO A 184 -24.32 -2.11 3.71
CA PRO A 184 -23.39 -3.25 3.75
C PRO A 184 -23.30 -3.82 5.17
N THR A 185 -23.13 -5.13 5.29
CA THR A 185 -22.86 -5.81 6.57
C THR A 185 -21.36 -5.94 6.85
N ALA A 186 -20.51 -5.62 5.89
CA ALA A 186 -19.07 -5.56 6.05
C ALA A 186 -18.45 -4.48 5.18
N VAL A 187 -17.33 -3.91 5.61
CA VAL A 187 -16.55 -2.91 4.88
C VAL A 187 -15.09 -3.36 4.80
N PHE A 188 -14.60 -3.50 3.58
CA PHE A 188 -13.17 -3.63 3.30
C PHE A 188 -12.58 -2.24 3.04
N ALA A 189 -11.88 -1.71 4.00
CA ALA A 189 -11.17 -0.44 3.91
C ALA A 189 -9.81 -0.63 3.23
N ILE A 190 -9.48 0.26 2.29
CA ILE A 190 -8.26 0.14 1.46
C ILE A 190 -6.96 0.12 2.27
N HIS A 191 -6.93 0.71 3.47
CA HIS A 191 -5.84 0.63 4.45
C HIS A 191 -6.33 1.00 5.86
N ASP A 192 -5.50 0.72 6.89
CA ASP A 192 -5.89 0.84 8.30
C ASP A 192 -6.35 2.24 8.73
N LEU A 193 -5.75 3.32 8.20
CA LEU A 193 -6.24 4.69 8.52
C LEU A 193 -7.67 4.93 8.02
N VAL A 194 -8.02 4.35 6.86
CA VAL A 194 -9.40 4.42 6.35
C VAL A 194 -10.33 3.60 7.25
N ALA A 195 -9.88 2.41 7.66
CA ALA A 195 -10.64 1.58 8.58
C ALA A 195 -10.89 2.26 9.93
N LEU A 196 -9.91 3.02 10.45
CA LEU A 196 -10.06 3.79 11.68
C LEU A 196 -11.17 4.84 11.59
N GLU A 197 -11.20 5.62 10.51
CA GLU A 197 -12.29 6.59 10.27
C GLU A 197 -13.65 5.87 10.08
N CYS A 198 -13.66 4.68 9.49
CA CYS A 198 -14.87 3.86 9.39
C CYS A 198 -15.33 3.35 10.76
N LEU A 199 -14.42 2.89 11.63
CA LEU A 199 -14.72 2.50 13.01
C LEU A 199 -15.31 3.67 13.80
N GLN A 200 -14.74 4.86 13.68
CA GLN A 200 -15.26 6.06 14.33
C GLN A 200 -16.67 6.41 13.85
N ALA A 201 -16.92 6.38 12.54
CA ALA A 201 -18.24 6.64 11.99
C ALA A 201 -19.28 5.61 12.45
N ALA A 202 -18.91 4.33 12.54
CA ALA A 202 -19.78 3.28 13.07
C ALA A 202 -20.10 3.53 14.56
N ALA A 203 -19.10 3.86 15.38
CA ALA A 203 -19.28 4.15 16.80
C ALA A 203 -20.21 5.36 17.03
N ASP A 204 -20.03 6.46 16.29
CA ASP A 204 -20.85 7.67 16.40
C ASP A 204 -22.32 7.41 16.00
N ARG A 205 -22.56 6.39 15.19
CA ARG A 205 -23.91 5.94 14.78
C ARG A 205 -24.44 4.78 15.63
N HIS A 206 -23.74 4.42 16.71
CA HIS A 206 -24.09 3.30 17.58
C HIS A 206 -24.19 1.95 16.86
N CYS A 207 -23.52 1.80 15.71
CA CYS A 207 -23.37 0.52 15.02
C CYS A 207 -22.28 -0.31 15.72
N ARG A 208 -22.64 -1.51 16.13
CA ARG A 208 -21.70 -2.43 16.79
C ARG A 208 -20.79 -3.08 15.76
N VAL A 209 -19.49 -3.05 16.01
CA VAL A 209 -18.51 -3.77 15.21
C VAL A 209 -18.03 -4.97 16.03
N PRO A 210 -18.15 -6.21 15.53
CA PRO A 210 -18.56 -6.60 14.18
C PRO A 210 -20.07 -6.90 14.00
N ASP A 211 -20.89 -6.87 15.04
CA ASP A 211 -22.25 -7.43 15.06
C ASP A 211 -23.19 -6.82 14.02
N ASP A 212 -23.17 -5.48 13.85
CA ASP A 212 -24.00 -4.76 12.89
C ASP A 212 -23.24 -4.53 11.57
N VAL A 213 -21.92 -4.29 11.63
CA VAL A 213 -21.04 -4.14 10.49
C VAL A 213 -19.62 -4.60 10.82
N ALA A 214 -19.07 -5.53 10.06
CA ALA A 214 -17.67 -5.92 10.16
C ALA A 214 -16.77 -4.93 9.40
N ILE A 215 -15.55 -4.67 9.92
CA ILE A 215 -14.61 -3.75 9.28
C ILE A 215 -13.24 -4.41 9.18
N VAL A 216 -12.63 -4.39 7.98
CA VAL A 216 -11.29 -4.89 7.70
C VAL A 216 -10.43 -3.78 7.11
N GLY A 217 -9.19 -3.68 7.59
CA GLY A 217 -8.17 -2.78 7.05
C GLY A 217 -7.16 -3.46 6.13
N PHE A 218 -6.03 -2.78 5.91
CA PHE A 218 -4.87 -3.26 5.16
C PHE A 218 -3.61 -2.53 5.66
N ASP A 219 -2.47 -3.22 5.73
CA ASP A 219 -1.11 -2.82 6.10
C ASP A 219 -0.65 -3.24 7.51
N ASP A 220 -1.53 -3.66 8.40
CA ASP A 220 -1.26 -4.10 9.79
C ASP A 220 -0.42 -3.09 10.58
N TRP A 221 -0.87 -1.84 10.61
CA TRP A 221 -0.22 -0.80 11.43
C TRP A 221 -0.44 -1.07 12.91
N SER A 222 0.48 -0.57 13.76
CA SER A 222 0.43 -0.77 15.22
C SER A 222 -0.90 -0.33 15.83
N MET A 223 -1.53 0.71 15.27
CA MET A 223 -2.84 1.20 15.71
C MET A 223 -3.95 0.15 15.55
N SER A 224 -3.83 -0.80 14.63
CA SER A 224 -4.83 -1.87 14.43
C SER A 224 -5.00 -2.76 15.66
N LEU A 225 -3.99 -2.81 16.54
CA LEU A 225 -4.04 -3.54 17.83
C LEU A 225 -4.79 -2.77 18.92
N THR A 226 -4.85 -1.45 18.83
CA THR A 226 -5.38 -0.56 19.87
C THR A 226 -6.74 0.05 19.54
N THR A 227 -7.28 -0.23 18.34
CA THR A 227 -8.67 0.10 17.99
C THR A 227 -9.65 -0.68 18.87
N GLN A 228 -10.89 -0.20 18.96
CA GLN A 228 -11.98 -0.87 19.66
C GLN A 228 -13.16 -1.08 18.72
N PRO A 229 -13.37 -2.35 18.30
CA PRO A 229 -12.55 -3.54 18.56
C PRO A 229 -11.21 -3.52 17.82
N PRO A 230 -10.22 -4.37 18.21
CA PRO A 230 -8.97 -4.56 17.47
C PRO A 230 -9.25 -4.97 16.02
N LEU A 231 -8.53 -4.30 15.08
CA LEU A 231 -8.83 -4.34 13.66
C LEU A 231 -8.22 -5.57 12.96
N THR A 232 -9.07 -6.35 12.29
CA THR A 232 -8.67 -7.34 11.29
C THR A 232 -8.08 -6.60 10.10
N THR A 233 -6.92 -7.04 9.62
CA THR A 233 -6.17 -6.35 8.57
C THR A 233 -5.26 -7.31 7.80
N VAL A 234 -4.65 -6.85 6.71
CA VAL A 234 -3.66 -7.62 5.96
C VAL A 234 -2.26 -7.11 6.33
N ARG A 235 -1.39 -8.03 6.76
CA ARG A 235 0.01 -7.71 7.04
C ARG A 235 0.80 -7.59 5.76
N THR A 236 1.35 -6.40 5.52
CA THR A 236 2.24 -6.09 4.40
C THR A 236 3.69 -6.22 4.86
N PRO A 237 4.56 -6.99 4.17
CA PRO A 237 5.95 -7.24 4.58
C PRO A 237 6.87 -6.06 4.26
N LEU A 238 6.61 -4.89 4.85
CA LEU A 238 7.26 -3.62 4.51
C LEU A 238 8.77 -3.62 4.73
N TYR A 239 9.23 -4.19 5.86
CA TYR A 239 10.64 -4.33 6.16
C TYR A 239 11.36 -5.16 5.06
N GLU A 240 10.81 -6.32 4.75
CA GLU A 240 11.37 -7.22 3.75
C GLU A 240 11.33 -6.60 2.34
N MET A 241 10.28 -5.86 2.03
CA MET A 241 10.18 -5.11 0.78
C MET A 241 11.30 -4.08 0.64
N GLY A 242 11.59 -3.32 1.70
CA GLY A 242 12.70 -2.37 1.72
C GLY A 242 14.05 -3.05 1.57
N ARG A 243 14.25 -4.14 2.30
CA ARG A 243 15.48 -4.95 2.26
C ARG A 243 15.75 -5.50 0.85
N GLN A 244 14.76 -6.17 0.24
CA GLN A 244 14.94 -6.75 -1.10
C GLN A 244 15.09 -5.68 -2.18
N ALA A 245 14.36 -4.57 -2.10
CA ALA A 245 14.49 -3.47 -3.04
C ALA A 245 15.91 -2.88 -3.00
N THR A 246 16.50 -2.75 -1.82
CA THR A 246 17.88 -2.25 -1.65
C THR A 246 18.91 -3.20 -2.22
N HIS A 247 18.84 -4.49 -1.91
CA HIS A 247 19.77 -5.48 -2.48
C HIS A 247 19.64 -5.53 -4.01
N THR A 248 18.42 -5.51 -4.55
CA THR A 248 18.20 -5.47 -6.01
C THR A 248 18.84 -4.23 -6.63
N LEU A 249 18.65 -3.06 -6.00
CA LEU A 249 19.26 -1.80 -6.49
C LEU A 249 20.77 -1.88 -6.48
N LEU A 250 21.39 -2.32 -5.37
CA LEU A 250 22.84 -2.39 -5.24
C LEU A 250 23.48 -3.41 -6.19
N ASN A 251 22.78 -4.51 -6.50
CA ASN A 251 23.20 -5.43 -7.55
C ASN A 251 23.24 -4.74 -8.92
N HIS A 252 22.21 -3.97 -9.29
CA HIS A 252 22.20 -3.20 -10.55
C HIS A 252 23.23 -2.06 -10.57
N VAL A 253 23.56 -1.47 -9.42
CA VAL A 253 24.66 -0.48 -9.30
C VAL A 253 26.02 -1.14 -9.56
N THR A 254 26.18 -2.38 -9.10
CA THR A 254 27.44 -3.13 -9.19
C THR A 254 27.59 -3.78 -10.56
N GLU A 255 26.53 -4.36 -11.05
CA GLU A 255 26.43 -5.11 -12.30
C GLU A 255 25.23 -4.59 -13.13
N PRO A 256 25.41 -3.51 -13.93
CA PRO A 256 24.30 -2.86 -14.64
C PRO A 256 23.60 -3.76 -15.68
N ASP A 257 24.26 -4.80 -16.16
CA ASP A 257 23.72 -5.72 -17.19
C ASP A 257 22.91 -6.88 -16.60
N LEU A 258 22.71 -6.93 -15.29
CA LEU A 258 21.83 -7.92 -14.66
C LEU A 258 20.38 -7.77 -15.16
N PRO A 259 19.68 -8.90 -15.35
CA PRO A 259 18.27 -8.86 -15.73
C PRO A 259 17.41 -8.18 -14.65
N ALA A 260 16.32 -7.57 -15.08
CA ALA A 260 15.37 -6.96 -14.15
C ALA A 260 14.78 -8.01 -13.18
N VAL A 261 14.57 -7.59 -11.95
CA VAL A 261 13.99 -8.39 -10.86
C VAL A 261 12.58 -7.90 -10.59
N GLN A 262 11.60 -8.75 -10.79
CA GLN A 262 10.19 -8.45 -10.53
C GLN A 262 9.66 -9.37 -9.43
N THR A 263 9.60 -8.85 -8.20
CA THR A 263 9.21 -9.64 -7.03
C THR A 263 7.87 -9.19 -6.48
N ILE A 264 6.97 -10.16 -6.32
CA ILE A 264 5.69 -9.98 -5.62
C ILE A 264 5.79 -10.73 -4.29
N LEU A 265 5.74 -10.01 -3.19
CA LEU A 265 5.88 -10.55 -1.84
C LEU A 265 4.52 -11.02 -1.30
N PRO A 266 4.44 -12.19 -0.68
CA PRO A 266 3.21 -12.67 -0.06
C PRO A 266 2.77 -11.75 1.07
N VAL A 267 1.46 -11.69 1.29
CA VAL A 267 0.81 -10.97 2.38
C VAL A 267 -0.02 -11.94 3.22
N GLU A 268 -0.39 -11.55 4.43
CA GLU A 268 -1.11 -12.40 5.38
C GLU A 268 -2.29 -11.67 6.00
N LEU A 269 -3.48 -12.29 5.99
CA LEU A 269 -4.63 -11.78 6.73
C LEU A 269 -4.45 -12.06 8.23
N VAL A 270 -4.51 -11.00 9.03
CA VAL A 270 -4.45 -11.03 10.48
C VAL A 270 -5.85 -10.81 11.05
N VAL A 271 -6.51 -11.89 11.45
CA VAL A 271 -7.88 -11.84 11.98
C VAL A 271 -7.88 -11.35 13.43
N ARG A 272 -8.74 -10.34 13.72
CA ARG A 272 -8.98 -9.77 15.05
C ARG A 272 -10.47 -9.57 15.28
N GLN A 273 -10.84 -8.81 16.33
CA GLN A 273 -12.23 -8.71 16.79
C GLN A 273 -13.13 -7.85 15.89
N SER A 274 -12.61 -7.06 14.97
CA SER A 274 -13.47 -6.24 14.08
C SER A 274 -14.23 -7.05 13.03
N THR A 275 -13.96 -8.36 12.93
CA THR A 275 -14.70 -9.29 12.06
C THR A 275 -15.09 -10.58 12.79
N ALA A 276 -14.34 -10.99 13.80
CA ALA A 276 -14.68 -12.15 14.63
C ALA A 276 -15.31 -11.64 15.92
N GLY A 277 -16.59 -11.86 16.12
CA GLY A 277 -17.23 -11.57 17.41
C GLY A 277 -16.40 -12.15 18.54
N SER A 278 -16.39 -11.51 19.70
CA SER A 278 -15.73 -12.04 20.89
C SER A 278 -16.23 -13.47 21.10
N SER A 279 -15.34 -14.47 20.95
CA SER A 279 -15.66 -15.80 21.45
C SER A 279 -16.07 -15.64 22.92
N PRO A 280 -17.23 -16.15 23.34
CA PRO A 280 -17.54 -16.12 24.74
C PRO A 280 -16.43 -16.88 25.48
N VAL A 281 -15.85 -16.21 26.49
CA VAL A 281 -14.86 -16.74 27.43
C VAL A 281 -15.51 -17.86 28.23
#